data_28fe3be8cee8d7642fec32234d7d516a
#
_entry.id   28fe3be8cee8d7642fec32234d7d516a
#
_cell.length_a   1.000
_cell.length_b   1.000
_cell.length_c   1.000
_cell.angle_alpha   90.00
_cell.angle_beta   90.00
_cell.angle_gamma   90.00
#
_symmetry.space_group_name_H-M   'P 1'
#
loop_
_entity.id
_entity.type
_entity.pdbx_description
1 polymer ?
#
loop_
_entity_poly.entity_id
_entity_poly.type
_entity_poly.pdbx_seq_one_letter_code
_entity_poly.pdbx_strand_id
1 'polypeptide(L)'
;MNRWIALPALCLALSALADGCPDWPAGRAEAELAALDRQIAKWDQAYHQSGRSDVDDELYDQARARLERLRGCFPEAAPAARNPLVENGSKARHPVPQTGLDKLRDIDDLHRWLGQRKDLWVQPKVDGVAVTLVYHQGWLAQAISRGDGVRGQDWTGATRRIAAIPQHLPDLGDGVLQGELYWRRDGHVQARHGGQGARGKVAGLLNRRELNDRDAAAIGLFVWDWPDGPRDMKARLAGLGAMGLADTQALTEPVASADEIAAWRDRWYRSPLPFASDGIVIRQGARPAPQRWRAEPPNWAVAWKYPFAKALAEVRAVEFRIGRTGRITPLLRLTPVELDGRRIQRVGLGSLKRWQQLDIRPGDQVSIALAGLTIPRLDSVVLRAAERQPLAAPSAEQYHALSCFRPSAGCEQQFLARLEWLGGPKGLALSGVGRGTWARLELDGLLDWLQLDAAGLAAKTGIGNTRAARLEQSFSQAREQPFALWLNALGMPSRGSARVDGDWASLSDRTAEDWRRVAGVGEARAARLTAFFQHPEVRALAEQLQAAGVDGFSAP
;
A
#
# COMPACT_ATOMS: atom_id res chain seq x y z
N MET A 1 7.24 -43.29 -54.74
CA MET A 1 6.02 -42.64 -54.15
C MET A 1 6.34 -42.32 -52.70
N ASN A 2 6.89 -41.10 -52.44
CA ASN A 2 7.29 -40.66 -51.12
C ASN A 2 6.16 -39.76 -50.54
N ARG A 3 5.51 -40.25 -49.50
CA ARG A 3 4.54 -39.44 -48.70
C ARG A 3 5.33 -38.70 -47.60
N TRP A 4 5.40 -37.41 -47.73
CA TRP A 4 5.88 -36.52 -46.68
C TRP A 4 4.75 -36.31 -45.67
N ILE A 5 4.97 -36.73 -44.41
CA ILE A 5 4.09 -36.43 -43.28
C ILE A 5 4.57 -35.09 -42.69
N ALA A 6 3.76 -34.07 -42.86
CA ALA A 6 3.98 -32.78 -42.20
C ALA A 6 3.51 -32.89 -40.73
N LEU A 7 4.44 -32.78 -39.78
CA LEU A 7 4.11 -32.54 -38.37
C LEU A 7 3.68 -31.07 -38.18
N PRO A 8 2.58 -30.82 -37.48
CA PRO A 8 2.27 -29.45 -37.07
C PRO A 8 3.21 -29.04 -35.93
N ALA A 9 3.94 -27.95 -36.14
CA ALA A 9 4.71 -27.28 -35.11
C ALA A 9 3.75 -26.70 -34.05
N LEU A 10 3.72 -27.35 -32.91
CA LEU A 10 3.00 -26.85 -31.71
C LEU A 10 3.81 -25.68 -31.13
N CYS A 11 3.42 -24.45 -31.48
CA CYS A 11 3.92 -23.25 -30.83
C CYS A 11 3.45 -23.26 -29.39
N LEU A 12 4.28 -23.75 -28.48
CA LEU A 12 4.16 -23.50 -27.05
C LEU A 12 4.43 -22.01 -26.82
N ALA A 13 3.36 -21.23 -26.75
CA ALA A 13 3.41 -19.90 -26.20
C ALA A 13 3.79 -20.01 -24.72
N LEU A 14 5.07 -19.82 -24.42
CA LEU A 14 5.52 -19.51 -23.06
C LEU A 14 4.85 -18.21 -22.64
N SER A 15 3.77 -18.32 -21.87
CA SER A 15 3.17 -17.22 -21.14
C SER A 15 4.18 -16.75 -20.09
N ALA A 16 5.06 -15.84 -20.48
CA ALA A 16 5.73 -14.98 -19.51
C ALA A 16 4.62 -14.26 -18.75
N LEU A 17 4.53 -14.50 -17.45
CA LEU A 17 3.71 -13.75 -16.49
C LEU A 17 4.36 -12.37 -16.27
N ALA A 18 4.44 -11.57 -17.33
CA ALA A 18 4.50 -10.13 -17.26
C ALA A 18 3.08 -9.63 -17.00
N ASP A 19 2.91 -8.60 -16.17
CA ASP A 19 1.65 -7.91 -15.95
C ASP A 19 0.98 -7.58 -17.30
N GLY A 20 0.13 -8.50 -17.78
CA GLY A 20 -0.50 -8.40 -19.07
C GLY A 20 -1.44 -7.20 -19.12
N CYS A 21 -1.67 -6.68 -20.31
CA CYS A 21 -2.68 -5.66 -20.53
C CYS A 21 -4.03 -6.16 -20.03
N PRO A 22 -4.83 -5.29 -19.38
CA PRO A 22 -6.16 -5.68 -18.96
C PRO A 22 -7.05 -5.98 -20.18
N ASP A 23 -7.88 -7.00 -20.04
CA ASP A 23 -8.87 -7.36 -21.07
C ASP A 23 -10.08 -6.41 -20.99
N TRP A 24 -9.91 -5.19 -21.50
CA TRP A 24 -10.94 -4.18 -21.53
C TRP A 24 -11.47 -3.95 -22.95
N PRO A 25 -12.78 -3.81 -23.13
CA PRO A 25 -13.32 -3.29 -24.37
C PRO A 25 -12.83 -1.85 -24.63
N ALA A 26 -12.72 -1.47 -25.90
CA ALA A 26 -12.14 -0.19 -26.33
C ALA A 26 -12.73 1.02 -25.60
N GLY A 27 -14.06 1.10 -25.47
CA GLY A 27 -14.73 2.21 -24.79
C GLY A 27 -14.37 2.32 -23.31
N ARG A 28 -14.18 1.19 -22.61
CA ARG A 28 -13.70 1.18 -21.22
C ARG A 28 -12.24 1.62 -21.13
N ALA A 29 -11.39 1.14 -22.04
CA ALA A 29 -9.99 1.54 -22.08
C ALA A 29 -9.85 3.06 -22.26
N GLU A 30 -10.61 3.64 -23.18
CA GLU A 30 -10.66 5.09 -23.41
C GLU A 30 -11.10 5.86 -22.16
N ALA A 31 -12.19 5.44 -21.52
CA ALA A 31 -12.74 6.08 -20.34
C ALA A 31 -11.74 6.05 -19.16
N GLU A 32 -11.10 4.90 -18.91
CA GLU A 32 -10.12 4.73 -17.82
C GLU A 32 -8.82 5.51 -18.07
N LEU A 33 -8.31 5.49 -19.32
CA LEU A 33 -7.14 6.28 -19.70
C LEU A 33 -7.43 7.78 -19.52
N ALA A 34 -8.57 8.26 -20.02
CA ALA A 34 -8.97 9.65 -19.87
C ALA A 34 -9.18 10.06 -18.41
N ALA A 35 -9.72 9.18 -17.55
CA ALA A 35 -9.89 9.44 -16.13
C ALA A 35 -8.55 9.58 -15.42
N LEU A 36 -7.61 8.65 -15.68
CA LEU A 36 -6.28 8.67 -15.09
C LEU A 36 -5.48 9.88 -15.56
N ASP A 37 -5.52 10.21 -16.86
CA ASP A 37 -4.84 11.39 -17.43
C ASP A 37 -5.36 12.70 -16.82
N ARG A 38 -6.69 12.84 -16.70
CA ARG A 38 -7.31 14.01 -16.03
C ARG A 38 -6.89 14.13 -14.56
N GLN A 39 -6.81 13.01 -13.84
CA GLN A 39 -6.41 13.03 -12.43
C GLN A 39 -4.96 13.44 -12.26
N ILE A 40 -4.06 12.92 -13.09
CA ILE A 40 -2.64 13.31 -13.11
C ILE A 40 -2.51 14.79 -13.46
N ALA A 41 -3.22 15.26 -14.50
CA ALA A 41 -3.23 16.67 -14.88
C ALA A 41 -3.70 17.59 -13.73
N LYS A 42 -4.71 17.16 -12.96
CA LYS A 42 -5.18 17.90 -11.77
C LYS A 42 -4.09 17.98 -10.69
N TRP A 43 -3.37 16.89 -10.43
CA TRP A 43 -2.25 16.89 -9.48
C TRP A 43 -1.11 17.77 -9.96
N ASP A 44 -0.75 17.70 -11.24
CA ASP A 44 0.26 18.57 -11.87
C ASP A 44 -0.12 20.05 -11.74
N GLN A 45 -1.37 20.38 -12.00
CA GLN A 45 -1.87 21.74 -11.86
C GLN A 45 -1.80 22.23 -10.40
N ALA A 46 -2.25 21.44 -9.43
CA ALA A 46 -2.18 21.80 -8.01
C ALA A 46 -0.72 22.01 -7.57
N TYR A 47 0.18 21.15 -8.01
CA TYR A 47 1.60 21.24 -7.70
C TYR A 47 2.25 22.48 -8.32
N HIS A 48 2.07 22.70 -9.63
CA HIS A 48 2.74 23.77 -10.36
C HIS A 48 2.13 25.16 -10.11
N GLN A 49 0.81 25.25 -9.90
CA GLN A 49 0.15 26.55 -9.68
C GLN A 49 0.08 26.95 -8.21
N SER A 50 -0.13 26.01 -7.30
CA SER A 50 -0.37 26.27 -5.89
C SER A 50 0.75 25.76 -4.98
N GLY A 51 1.76 25.07 -5.52
CA GLY A 51 2.81 24.41 -4.73
C GLY A 51 2.27 23.34 -3.77
N ARG A 52 1.03 22.85 -4.01
CA ARG A 52 0.36 21.88 -3.14
C ARG A 52 0.40 20.50 -3.76
N SER A 53 0.96 19.53 -3.04
CA SER A 53 0.88 18.12 -3.43
C SER A 53 -0.37 17.48 -2.82
N ASP A 54 -1.36 17.17 -3.65
CA ASP A 54 -2.60 16.52 -3.23
C ASP A 54 -2.45 14.98 -3.18
N VAL A 55 -1.30 14.45 -3.57
CA VAL A 55 -0.93 13.03 -3.58
C VAL A 55 0.51 12.86 -3.17
N ASP A 56 0.84 11.75 -2.51
CA ASP A 56 2.24 11.42 -2.21
C ASP A 56 3.03 11.17 -3.50
N ASP A 57 4.28 11.64 -3.57
CA ASP A 57 5.12 11.54 -4.76
C ASP A 57 5.28 10.10 -5.26
N GLU A 58 5.36 9.13 -4.35
CA GLU A 58 5.44 7.72 -4.71
C GLU A 58 4.16 7.17 -5.35
N LEU A 59 2.98 7.64 -4.93
CA LEU A 59 1.70 7.27 -5.55
C LEU A 59 1.50 7.98 -6.89
N TYR A 60 1.95 9.22 -7.00
CA TYR A 60 1.99 9.96 -8.27
C TYR A 60 2.86 9.23 -9.31
N ASP A 61 4.08 8.82 -8.92
CA ASP A 61 4.97 8.07 -9.81
C ASP A 61 4.36 6.74 -10.26
N GLN A 62 3.70 6.01 -9.35
CA GLN A 62 3.02 4.76 -9.68
C GLN A 62 1.82 5.00 -10.62
N ALA A 63 1.07 6.08 -10.41
CA ALA A 63 -0.03 6.45 -11.29
C ALA A 63 0.46 6.83 -12.70
N ARG A 64 1.57 7.58 -12.80
CA ARG A 64 2.24 7.89 -14.07
C ARG A 64 2.71 6.64 -14.79
N ALA A 65 3.41 5.73 -14.09
CA ALA A 65 3.86 4.47 -14.66
C ALA A 65 2.68 3.60 -15.14
N ARG A 66 1.54 3.63 -14.42
CA ARG A 66 0.31 2.97 -14.84
C ARG A 66 -0.25 3.59 -16.12
N LEU A 67 -0.31 4.91 -16.22
CA LEU A 67 -0.78 5.60 -17.42
C LEU A 67 0.05 5.23 -18.64
N GLU A 68 1.37 5.28 -18.54
CA GLU A 68 2.28 4.90 -19.65
C GLU A 68 2.11 3.43 -20.08
N ARG A 69 1.96 2.53 -19.12
CA ARG A 69 1.68 1.12 -19.42
C ARG A 69 0.34 0.96 -20.15
N LEU A 70 -0.73 1.62 -19.69
CA LEU A 70 -2.04 1.56 -20.32
C LEU A 70 -2.04 2.17 -21.72
N ARG A 71 -1.27 3.24 -21.95
CA ARG A 71 -1.04 3.81 -23.29
C ARG A 71 -0.39 2.79 -24.23
N GLY A 72 0.59 2.05 -23.73
CA GLY A 72 1.21 0.95 -24.48
C GLY A 72 0.25 -0.20 -24.78
N CYS A 73 -0.68 -0.49 -23.86
CA CYS A 73 -1.69 -1.54 -24.05
C CYS A 73 -2.80 -1.14 -25.03
N PHE A 74 -3.16 0.14 -25.06
CA PHE A 74 -4.29 0.67 -25.82
C PHE A 74 -3.89 1.94 -26.60
N PRO A 75 -3.00 1.82 -27.58
CA PRO A 75 -2.45 2.99 -28.28
C PRO A 75 -3.51 3.80 -29.03
N GLU A 76 -4.57 3.15 -29.52
CA GLU A 76 -5.67 3.83 -30.24
C GLU A 76 -6.62 4.60 -29.31
N ALA A 77 -6.72 4.17 -28.04
CA ALA A 77 -7.55 4.82 -27.02
C ALA A 77 -6.80 5.89 -26.22
N ALA A 78 -5.48 6.02 -26.45
CA ALA A 78 -4.64 6.91 -25.65
C ALA A 78 -4.86 8.39 -26.05
N PRO A 79 -5.24 9.28 -25.11
CA PRO A 79 -5.27 10.70 -25.38
C PRO A 79 -3.87 11.21 -25.75
N ALA A 80 -3.80 12.26 -26.59
CA ALA A 80 -2.53 12.87 -26.95
C ALA A 80 -1.73 13.25 -25.69
N ALA A 81 -0.44 12.93 -25.69
CA ALA A 81 0.44 13.24 -24.55
C ALA A 81 0.46 14.75 -24.32
N ARG A 82 -0.06 15.19 -23.18
CA ARG A 82 0.01 16.59 -22.73
C ARG A 82 1.33 16.79 -22.00
N ASN A 83 2.01 17.89 -22.31
CA ASN A 83 3.12 18.36 -21.48
C ASN A 83 2.59 19.46 -20.54
N PRO A 84 2.27 19.15 -19.27
CA PRO A 84 1.67 20.13 -18.35
C PRO A 84 2.57 21.33 -18.06
N LEU A 85 3.84 21.22 -18.41
CA LEU A 85 4.85 22.26 -18.17
C LEU A 85 4.83 23.36 -19.23
N VAL A 86 4.30 23.10 -20.41
CA VAL A 86 4.21 24.07 -21.51
C VAL A 86 3.11 25.12 -21.28
N GLU A 87 2.07 24.78 -20.52
CA GLU A 87 0.90 25.66 -20.30
C GLU A 87 1.14 26.71 -19.20
N ASN A 88 2.22 26.63 -18.40
CA ASN A 88 2.42 27.45 -17.20
C ASN A 88 3.34 28.67 -17.36
N GLY A 89 3.48 29.23 -18.55
CA GLY A 89 4.12 30.54 -18.73
C GLY A 89 5.59 30.61 -18.28
N SER A 90 6.37 29.53 -18.44
CA SER A 90 7.80 29.44 -18.14
C SER A 90 8.58 30.52 -18.89
N LYS A 91 9.12 31.52 -18.16
CA LYS A 91 9.73 32.74 -18.79
C LYS A 91 11.25 32.63 -18.92
N ALA A 92 11.92 31.86 -18.07
CA ALA A 92 13.37 31.76 -18.01
C ALA A 92 13.89 30.54 -18.77
N ARG A 93 14.94 30.72 -19.57
CA ARG A 93 15.60 29.63 -20.32
C ARG A 93 16.86 29.17 -19.60
N HIS A 94 17.01 27.85 -19.48
CA HIS A 94 18.23 27.26 -18.95
C HIS A 94 19.41 27.44 -19.92
N PRO A 95 20.57 27.93 -19.47
CA PRO A 95 21.80 27.93 -20.29
C PRO A 95 22.23 26.50 -20.63
N VAL A 96 22.05 25.56 -19.69
CA VAL A 96 22.31 24.15 -19.88
C VAL A 96 21.04 23.40 -19.48
N PRO A 97 20.50 22.46 -20.30
CA PRO A 97 19.28 21.73 -19.98
C PRO A 97 19.33 21.05 -18.61
N GLN A 98 18.24 21.11 -17.86
CA GLN A 98 18.08 20.48 -16.55
C GLN A 98 16.88 19.52 -16.58
N THR A 99 17.13 18.25 -16.78
CA THR A 99 16.08 17.24 -16.95
C THR A 99 15.92 16.35 -15.74
N GLY A 100 14.85 15.55 -15.71
CA GLY A 100 14.72 14.44 -14.79
C GLY A 100 15.70 13.31 -15.09
N LEU A 101 15.75 12.31 -14.23
CA LEU A 101 16.57 11.10 -14.39
C LEU A 101 15.67 9.92 -14.75
N ASP A 102 16.18 8.99 -15.55
CA ASP A 102 15.62 7.65 -15.66
C ASP A 102 15.65 6.96 -14.30
N LYS A 103 14.73 6.01 -14.09
CA LYS A 103 14.55 5.33 -12.82
C LYS A 103 14.79 3.83 -12.99
N LEU A 104 15.68 3.27 -12.17
CA LEU A 104 15.87 1.83 -12.07
C LEU A 104 14.72 1.24 -11.23
N ARG A 105 14.18 0.11 -11.66
CA ARG A 105 13.11 -0.61 -10.96
C ARG A 105 13.69 -1.55 -9.90
N ASP A 106 14.77 -2.24 -10.24
CA ASP A 106 15.36 -3.32 -9.45
C ASP A 106 16.88 -3.40 -9.64
N ILE A 107 17.49 -4.40 -9.02
CA ILE A 107 18.92 -4.68 -9.09
C ILE A 107 19.35 -5.14 -10.48
N ASP A 108 18.49 -5.80 -11.26
CA ASP A 108 18.80 -6.26 -12.59
C ASP A 108 18.88 -5.08 -13.58
N ASP A 109 17.99 -4.09 -13.42
CA ASP A 109 18.10 -2.82 -14.14
C ASP A 109 19.42 -2.09 -13.80
N LEU A 110 19.87 -2.14 -12.54
CA LEU A 110 21.14 -1.59 -12.13
C LEU A 110 22.31 -2.29 -12.85
N HIS A 111 22.35 -3.61 -12.82
CA HIS A 111 23.38 -4.39 -13.52
C HIS A 111 23.42 -4.05 -15.03
N ARG A 112 22.26 -3.94 -15.68
CA ARG A 112 22.18 -3.58 -17.11
C ARG A 112 22.68 -2.15 -17.35
N TRP A 113 22.30 -1.20 -16.48
CA TRP A 113 22.75 0.18 -16.62
C TRP A 113 24.24 0.31 -16.35
N LEU A 114 24.79 -0.41 -15.38
CA LEU A 114 26.23 -0.41 -15.10
C LEU A 114 27.02 -0.87 -16.32
N GLY A 115 26.71 -2.03 -16.87
CA GLY A 115 27.39 -2.56 -18.04
C GLY A 115 28.92 -2.46 -17.90
N GLN A 116 29.56 -1.72 -18.82
CA GLN A 116 31.01 -1.44 -18.77
C GLN A 116 31.34 -0.03 -18.29
N ARG A 117 30.37 0.67 -17.65
CA ARG A 117 30.60 2.01 -17.12
C ARG A 117 31.64 1.98 -16.00
N LYS A 118 32.50 3.00 -15.99
CA LYS A 118 33.56 3.19 -15.00
C LYS A 118 33.42 4.59 -14.37
N ASP A 119 34.23 4.86 -13.35
CA ASP A 119 34.22 6.15 -12.64
C ASP A 119 32.82 6.48 -12.10
N LEU A 120 32.31 5.56 -11.28
CA LEU A 120 30.95 5.62 -10.74
C LEU A 120 30.94 6.30 -9.37
N TRP A 121 29.91 7.09 -9.15
CA TRP A 121 29.69 7.86 -7.94
C TRP A 121 28.23 7.77 -7.53
N VAL A 122 27.95 7.82 -6.23
CA VAL A 122 26.60 7.86 -5.69
C VAL A 122 26.37 9.11 -4.86
N GLN A 123 25.14 9.61 -4.91
CA GLN A 123 24.64 10.73 -4.12
C GLN A 123 23.27 10.38 -3.57
N PRO A 124 22.87 10.87 -2.36
CA PRO A 124 21.47 10.76 -1.95
C PRO A 124 20.60 11.54 -2.94
N LYS A 125 19.48 10.94 -3.32
CA LYS A 125 18.48 11.62 -4.15
C LYS A 125 17.65 12.52 -3.25
N VAL A 126 18.02 13.78 -3.18
CA VAL A 126 17.36 14.78 -2.33
C VAL A 126 15.90 14.97 -2.78
N ASP A 127 14.98 14.94 -1.82
CA ASP A 127 13.54 15.17 -2.06
C ASP A 127 13.23 16.66 -1.87
N GLY A 128 13.47 17.42 -2.94
CA GLY A 128 13.34 18.85 -3.00
C GLY A 128 12.79 19.35 -4.34
N VAL A 129 13.14 20.55 -4.70
CA VAL A 129 12.82 21.17 -6.00
C VAL A 129 14.09 21.56 -6.73
N ALA A 130 14.19 21.11 -7.98
CA ALA A 130 15.35 21.33 -8.80
C ALA A 130 15.49 22.81 -9.21
N VAL A 131 16.71 23.33 -9.12
CA VAL A 131 17.05 24.71 -9.46
C VAL A 131 18.32 24.76 -10.31
N THR A 132 18.32 25.61 -11.33
CA THR A 132 19.51 26.05 -12.04
C THR A 132 19.88 27.46 -11.54
N LEU A 133 21.10 27.63 -11.03
CA LEU A 133 21.66 28.89 -10.60
C LEU A 133 22.66 29.37 -11.67
N VAL A 134 22.42 30.55 -12.19
CA VAL A 134 23.28 31.19 -13.22
C VAL A 134 24.02 32.33 -12.56
N TYR A 135 25.36 32.31 -12.66
CA TYR A 135 26.23 33.34 -12.16
C TYR A 135 26.86 34.10 -13.33
N HIS A 136 26.95 35.39 -13.17
CA HIS A 136 27.65 36.29 -14.10
C HIS A 136 28.64 37.16 -13.32
N GLN A 137 29.89 37.13 -13.70
CA GLN A 137 30.99 37.80 -12.98
C GLN A 137 30.99 37.47 -11.47
N GLY A 138 30.66 36.22 -11.14
CA GLY A 138 30.59 35.75 -9.77
C GLY A 138 29.29 36.10 -9.03
N TRP A 139 28.40 36.94 -9.55
CA TRP A 139 27.15 37.30 -8.93
C TRP A 139 25.97 36.43 -9.41
N LEU A 140 25.08 36.06 -8.50
CA LEU A 140 23.87 35.35 -8.85
C LEU A 140 22.97 36.22 -9.74
N ALA A 141 22.96 35.91 -11.03
CA ALA A 141 22.18 36.62 -12.04
C ALA A 141 20.76 36.07 -12.15
N GLN A 142 20.61 34.72 -12.10
CA GLN A 142 19.32 34.08 -12.28
C GLN A 142 19.20 32.75 -11.52
N ALA A 143 18.01 32.45 -11.00
CA ALA A 143 17.63 31.15 -10.45
C ALA A 143 16.37 30.64 -11.18
N ILE A 144 16.44 29.44 -11.77
CA ILE A 144 15.42 28.92 -12.67
C ILE A 144 14.94 27.58 -12.14
N SER A 145 13.63 27.40 -11.99
CA SER A 145 13.04 26.08 -11.67
C SER A 145 13.25 25.13 -12.85
N ARG A 146 13.26 23.81 -12.61
CA ARG A 146 13.44 22.82 -13.67
C ARG A 146 12.51 23.03 -14.87
N GLY A 147 11.21 23.31 -14.63
CA GLY A 147 10.24 23.41 -15.69
C GLY A 147 10.23 22.17 -16.58
N ASP A 148 10.24 22.36 -17.91
CA ASP A 148 10.31 21.29 -18.92
C ASP A 148 11.76 20.84 -19.23
N GLY A 149 12.74 21.38 -18.51
CA GLY A 149 14.17 21.11 -18.70
C GLY A 149 14.87 22.07 -19.66
N VAL A 150 14.12 22.83 -20.46
CA VAL A 150 14.62 23.91 -21.33
C VAL A 150 14.23 25.27 -20.79
N ARG A 151 13.03 25.39 -20.24
CA ARG A 151 12.48 26.61 -19.65
C ARG A 151 11.85 26.31 -18.29
N GLY A 152 11.99 27.25 -17.36
CA GLY A 152 11.41 27.17 -16.02
C GLY A 152 10.90 28.52 -15.52
N GLN A 153 10.33 28.51 -14.33
CA GLN A 153 9.93 29.72 -13.64
C GLN A 153 11.18 30.47 -13.13
N ASP A 154 11.14 31.78 -13.17
CA ASP A 154 12.16 32.64 -12.58
C ASP A 154 11.93 32.76 -11.07
N TRP A 155 12.81 32.15 -10.29
CA TRP A 155 12.83 32.18 -8.82
C TRP A 155 13.89 33.13 -8.25
N THR A 156 14.55 33.97 -9.08
CA THR A 156 15.63 34.84 -8.67
C THR A 156 15.28 35.71 -7.46
N GLY A 157 14.07 36.28 -7.46
CA GLY A 157 13.62 37.12 -6.34
C GLY A 157 13.48 36.36 -5.01
N ALA A 158 12.92 35.15 -5.05
CA ALA A 158 12.76 34.31 -3.86
C ALA A 158 14.11 33.78 -3.34
N THR A 159 15.01 33.41 -4.25
CA THR A 159 16.32 32.81 -3.91
C THR A 159 17.30 33.77 -3.27
N ARG A 160 17.14 35.07 -3.47
CA ARG A 160 17.99 36.10 -2.81
C ARG A 160 17.92 36.09 -1.29
N ARG A 161 16.82 35.60 -0.71
CA ARG A 161 16.64 35.50 0.74
C ARG A 161 17.12 34.17 1.32
N ILE A 162 17.42 33.16 0.49
CA ILE A 162 17.85 31.84 0.93
C ILE A 162 19.35 31.86 1.21
N ALA A 163 19.70 31.83 2.50
CA ALA A 163 21.11 31.92 2.93
C ALA A 163 21.98 30.76 2.40
N ALA A 164 21.38 29.60 2.10
CA ALA A 164 22.10 28.46 1.51
C ALA A 164 22.53 28.70 0.04
N ILE A 165 21.99 29.73 -0.61
CA ILE A 165 22.39 30.09 -2.00
C ILE A 165 23.38 31.22 -1.94
N PRO A 166 24.67 30.98 -2.26
CA PRO A 166 25.68 32.05 -2.32
C PRO A 166 25.25 33.10 -3.35
N GLN A 167 25.17 34.35 -2.93
CA GLN A 167 24.85 35.48 -3.83
C GLN A 167 26.06 35.91 -4.64
N HIS A 168 27.27 35.61 -4.15
CA HIS A 168 28.53 35.96 -4.79
C HIS A 168 29.53 34.80 -4.68
N LEU A 169 29.97 34.29 -5.81
CA LEU A 169 31.00 33.25 -5.99
C LEU A 169 32.07 33.76 -6.96
N PRO A 170 33.04 34.54 -6.49
CA PRO A 170 34.03 35.20 -7.37
C PRO A 170 34.85 34.18 -8.18
N ASP A 171 35.18 33.03 -7.59
CA ASP A 171 35.97 31.98 -8.24
C ASP A 171 35.20 31.24 -9.34
N LEU A 172 33.85 31.33 -9.36
CA LEU A 172 33.02 30.73 -10.40
C LEU A 172 33.00 31.58 -11.68
N GLY A 173 33.11 32.95 -11.55
CA GLY A 173 33.00 33.86 -12.69
C GLY A 173 31.65 33.77 -13.38
N ASP A 174 31.65 33.45 -14.68
CA ASP A 174 30.48 33.09 -15.44
C ASP A 174 30.30 31.58 -15.37
N GLY A 175 29.21 31.09 -14.75
CA GLY A 175 29.04 29.68 -14.55
C GLY A 175 27.60 29.28 -14.20
N VAL A 176 27.33 27.97 -14.30
CA VAL A 176 26.03 27.38 -14.03
C VAL A 176 26.16 26.28 -12.97
N LEU A 177 25.37 26.37 -11.94
CA LEU A 177 25.21 25.29 -10.94
C LEU A 177 23.80 24.68 -11.06
N GLN A 178 23.71 23.37 -11.01
CA GLN A 178 22.43 22.65 -10.95
C GLN A 178 22.30 21.92 -9.62
N GLY A 179 21.19 22.11 -8.93
CA GLY A 179 21.00 21.60 -7.58
C GLY A 179 19.55 21.37 -7.22
N GLU A 180 19.36 21.00 -5.97
CA GLU A 180 18.05 20.80 -5.34
C GLU A 180 17.92 21.72 -4.14
N LEU A 181 16.85 22.52 -4.09
CA LEU A 181 16.44 23.24 -2.90
C LEU A 181 15.61 22.32 -2.03
N TYR A 182 16.02 22.11 -0.81
CA TYR A 182 15.39 21.17 0.09
C TYR A 182 14.97 21.80 1.42
N TRP A 183 13.98 21.21 2.08
CA TRP A 183 13.61 21.57 3.45
C TRP A 183 14.59 20.94 4.43
N ARG A 184 15.29 21.75 5.24
CA ARG A 184 16.23 21.26 6.26
C ARG A 184 15.51 20.47 7.32
N ARG A 185 16.10 19.35 7.72
CA ARG A 185 15.59 18.42 8.75
C ARG A 185 16.76 17.82 9.50
N ASP A 186 16.97 18.26 10.72
CA ASP A 186 18.06 17.70 11.53
C ASP A 186 17.75 16.23 11.90
N GLY A 187 18.72 15.36 11.64
CA GLY A 187 18.64 13.95 12.01
C GLY A 187 17.52 13.16 11.31
N HIS A 188 17.11 13.57 10.10
CA HIS A 188 16.05 12.88 9.36
C HIS A 188 16.48 11.49 8.89
N VAL A 189 15.76 10.45 9.33
CA VAL A 189 15.95 9.06 8.88
C VAL A 189 14.77 8.67 7.99
N GLN A 190 15.03 8.52 6.71
CA GLN A 190 13.97 8.30 5.70
C GLN A 190 13.12 7.05 5.99
N ALA A 191 13.75 5.94 6.40
CA ALA A 191 13.06 4.69 6.75
C ALA A 191 12.03 4.84 7.90
N ARG A 192 12.19 5.85 8.75
CA ARG A 192 11.32 6.10 9.92
C ARG A 192 10.30 7.19 9.66
N HIS A 193 10.70 8.25 8.97
CA HIS A 193 9.95 9.48 8.86
C HIS A 193 9.25 9.66 7.49
N GLY A 194 9.70 8.94 6.44
CA GLY A 194 9.22 9.14 5.08
C GLY A 194 9.50 10.56 4.54
N GLY A 195 9.01 10.89 3.36
CA GLY A 195 9.21 12.22 2.74
C GLY A 195 8.44 13.36 3.42
N GLN A 196 7.27 13.06 4.02
CA GLN A 196 6.40 14.02 4.74
C GLN A 196 6.15 15.34 3.98
N GLY A 197 6.05 15.28 2.64
CA GLY A 197 5.76 16.44 1.80
C GLY A 197 6.86 17.52 1.77
N ALA A 198 8.12 17.16 2.04
CA ALA A 198 9.26 18.09 2.08
C ALA A 198 9.37 18.89 0.79
N ARG A 199 9.28 18.22 -0.36
CA ARG A 199 9.31 18.82 -1.70
C ARG A 199 8.16 19.81 -1.92
N GLY A 200 6.92 19.39 -1.64
CA GLY A 200 5.74 20.25 -1.80
C GLY A 200 5.82 21.51 -0.93
N LYS A 201 6.43 21.41 0.26
CA LYS A 201 6.63 22.54 1.14
C LYS A 201 7.57 23.58 0.52
N VAL A 202 8.72 23.18 -0.01
CA VAL A 202 9.67 24.10 -0.67
C VAL A 202 9.05 24.69 -1.93
N ALA A 203 8.41 23.88 -2.77
CA ALA A 203 7.71 24.37 -3.97
C ALA A 203 6.67 25.43 -3.63
N GLY A 204 5.85 25.18 -2.60
CA GLY A 204 4.84 26.14 -2.15
C GLY A 204 5.43 27.45 -1.64
N LEU A 205 6.58 27.40 -0.96
CA LEU A 205 7.28 28.58 -0.46
C LEU A 205 7.86 29.44 -1.59
N LEU A 206 8.49 28.81 -2.59
CA LEU A 206 9.10 29.51 -3.72
C LEU A 206 8.07 30.15 -4.67
N ASN A 207 6.84 29.68 -4.66
CA ASN A 207 5.74 30.26 -5.44
C ASN A 207 5.02 31.42 -4.73
N ARG A 208 5.39 31.77 -3.48
CA ARG A 208 4.83 32.92 -2.77
C ARG A 208 5.46 34.23 -3.27
N ARG A 209 4.71 35.31 -3.18
CA ARG A 209 5.22 36.66 -3.50
C ARG A 209 6.41 37.05 -2.62
N GLU A 210 6.35 36.66 -1.36
CA GLU A 210 7.40 36.95 -0.38
C GLU A 210 7.71 35.69 0.45
N LEU A 211 9.00 35.43 0.60
CA LEU A 211 9.53 34.38 1.47
C LEU A 211 9.98 35.07 2.78
N ASN A 212 9.42 34.66 3.91
CA ASN A 212 9.86 35.19 5.21
C ASN A 212 11.22 34.59 5.61
N ASP A 213 11.93 35.27 6.50
CA ASP A 213 13.31 34.93 6.87
C ASP A 213 13.41 33.55 7.56
N ARG A 214 12.39 33.16 8.36
CA ARG A 214 12.34 31.85 9.02
C ARG A 214 12.24 30.71 8.01
N ASP A 215 11.35 30.85 7.04
CA ASP A 215 11.18 29.83 5.99
C ASP A 215 12.41 29.81 5.06
N ALA A 216 12.99 30.97 4.75
CA ALA A 216 14.21 31.08 3.94
C ALA A 216 15.40 30.39 4.61
N ALA A 217 15.60 30.57 5.91
CA ALA A 217 16.67 29.93 6.69
C ALA A 217 16.52 28.39 6.75
N ALA A 218 15.30 27.88 6.64
CA ALA A 218 15.02 26.46 6.67
C ALA A 218 15.17 25.77 5.30
N ILE A 219 15.46 26.53 4.22
CA ILE A 219 15.74 25.97 2.91
C ILE A 219 17.24 25.76 2.75
N GLY A 220 17.66 24.54 2.40
CA GLY A 220 19.02 24.16 2.06
C GLY A 220 19.20 24.02 0.56
N LEU A 221 20.44 23.95 0.12
CA LEU A 221 20.84 23.73 -1.28
C LEU A 221 21.81 22.55 -1.36
N PHE A 222 21.51 21.59 -2.21
CA PHE A 222 22.41 20.51 -2.59
C PHE A 222 22.73 20.65 -4.08
N VAL A 223 23.97 21.03 -4.42
CA VAL A 223 24.40 21.17 -5.80
C VAL A 223 24.86 19.80 -6.31
N TRP A 224 24.10 19.18 -7.16
CA TRP A 224 24.47 17.86 -7.69
C TRP A 224 25.37 17.93 -8.92
N ASP A 225 25.41 19.06 -9.64
CA ASP A 225 26.31 19.24 -10.79
C ASP A 225 26.71 20.69 -11.00
N TRP A 226 27.92 20.82 -11.55
CA TRP A 226 28.51 22.05 -12.07
C TRP A 226 28.85 21.82 -13.55
N PRO A 227 27.90 22.05 -14.50
CA PRO A 227 28.05 21.71 -15.91
C PRO A 227 29.36 22.20 -16.55
N ASP A 228 29.72 23.46 -16.31
CA ASP A 228 30.93 24.09 -16.87
C ASP A 228 32.18 23.82 -16.02
N GLY A 229 32.06 23.12 -14.90
CA GLY A 229 33.14 22.81 -13.99
C GLY A 229 34.07 21.71 -14.47
N PRO A 230 35.06 21.33 -13.65
CA PRO A 230 36.04 20.30 -13.98
C PRO A 230 35.38 18.98 -14.45
N ARG A 231 35.98 18.35 -15.46
CA ARG A 231 35.49 17.03 -15.93
C ARG A 231 35.71 15.91 -14.91
N ASP A 232 36.83 15.98 -14.20
CA ASP A 232 37.15 15.07 -13.10
C ASP A 232 36.21 15.32 -11.92
N MET A 233 35.62 14.26 -11.38
CA MET A 233 34.65 14.38 -10.28
C MET A 233 35.30 14.89 -9.00
N LYS A 234 36.50 14.41 -8.65
CA LYS A 234 37.19 14.85 -7.42
C LYS A 234 37.53 16.32 -7.47
N ALA A 235 38.04 16.78 -8.62
CA ALA A 235 38.34 18.20 -8.83
C ALA A 235 37.08 19.07 -8.79
N ARG A 236 35.97 18.57 -9.34
CA ARG A 236 34.67 19.26 -9.29
C ARG A 236 34.13 19.36 -7.87
N LEU A 237 34.20 18.27 -7.08
CA LEU A 237 33.79 18.26 -5.68
C LEU A 237 34.66 19.18 -4.82
N ALA A 238 35.98 19.18 -5.04
CA ALA A 238 36.91 20.08 -4.35
C ALA A 238 36.58 21.57 -4.67
N GLY A 239 36.28 21.88 -5.92
CA GLY A 239 35.85 23.22 -6.33
C GLY A 239 34.51 23.63 -5.68
N LEU A 240 33.53 22.76 -5.66
CA LEU A 240 32.26 23.03 -4.98
C LEU A 240 32.44 23.21 -3.47
N GLY A 241 33.29 22.40 -2.83
CA GLY A 241 33.67 22.58 -1.42
C GLY A 241 34.33 23.91 -1.14
N ALA A 242 35.27 24.35 -2.00
CA ALA A 242 35.93 25.66 -1.89
C ALA A 242 34.96 26.84 -2.04
N MET A 243 33.90 26.68 -2.82
CA MET A 243 32.77 27.63 -2.94
C MET A 243 31.78 27.60 -1.76
N GLY A 244 32.04 26.83 -0.72
CA GLY A 244 31.17 26.72 0.46
C GLY A 244 29.98 25.73 0.29
N LEU A 245 29.95 24.95 -0.80
CA LEU A 245 28.91 23.95 -1.07
C LEU A 245 29.33 22.56 -0.56
N ALA A 246 29.71 22.52 0.72
CA ALA A 246 30.35 21.36 1.36
C ALA A 246 29.46 20.12 1.44
N ASP A 247 28.11 20.24 1.52
CA ASP A 247 27.18 19.12 1.59
C ASP A 247 27.33 18.19 0.37
N THR A 248 27.57 18.77 -0.81
CA THR A 248 27.77 17.98 -2.03
C THR A 248 29.04 17.12 -1.95
N GLN A 249 30.13 17.68 -1.45
CA GLN A 249 31.38 16.95 -1.26
C GLN A 249 31.23 15.85 -0.22
N ALA A 250 30.55 16.14 0.91
CA ALA A 250 30.38 15.22 2.02
C ALA A 250 29.41 14.05 1.71
N LEU A 251 28.52 14.22 0.72
CA LEU A 251 27.48 13.25 0.37
C LEU A 251 27.64 12.72 -1.07
N THR A 252 28.85 12.76 -1.63
CA THR A 252 29.16 12.17 -2.93
C THR A 252 30.29 11.16 -2.76
N GLU A 253 29.99 9.88 -2.99
CA GLU A 253 30.92 8.80 -2.71
C GLU A 253 31.28 8.01 -3.97
N PRO A 254 32.55 7.62 -4.17
CA PRO A 254 32.95 6.75 -5.26
C PRO A 254 32.49 5.33 -4.99
N VAL A 255 32.12 4.60 -6.04
CA VAL A 255 31.68 3.19 -5.96
C VAL A 255 32.23 2.40 -7.14
N ALA A 256 32.50 1.11 -6.91
CA ALA A 256 33.09 0.23 -7.91
C ALA A 256 32.15 -0.92 -8.33
N SER A 257 31.10 -1.23 -7.56
CA SER A 257 30.23 -2.39 -7.79
C SER A 257 28.75 -2.11 -7.52
N ALA A 258 27.88 -2.98 -8.04
CA ALA A 258 26.44 -2.96 -7.74
C ALA A 258 26.17 -3.15 -6.24
N ASP A 259 26.95 -3.99 -5.58
CA ASP A 259 26.80 -4.27 -4.14
C ASP A 259 27.13 -3.02 -3.30
N GLU A 260 28.19 -2.28 -3.65
CA GLU A 260 28.51 -1.02 -2.96
C GLU A 260 27.40 0.03 -3.17
N ILE A 261 26.86 0.11 -4.38
CA ILE A 261 25.73 1.00 -4.68
C ILE A 261 24.51 0.64 -3.85
N ALA A 262 24.18 -0.67 -3.75
CA ALA A 262 23.09 -1.16 -2.94
C ALA A 262 23.32 -0.88 -1.44
N ALA A 263 24.55 -1.05 -0.97
CA ALA A 263 24.94 -0.76 0.43
C ALA A 263 24.77 0.75 0.75
N TRP A 264 25.18 1.64 -0.15
CA TRP A 264 24.97 3.09 0.02
C TRP A 264 23.48 3.45 0.01
N ARG A 265 22.67 2.81 -0.86
CA ARG A 265 21.23 3.01 -0.90
C ARG A 265 20.58 2.62 0.43
N ASP A 266 20.91 1.45 1.00
CA ASP A 266 20.40 1.01 2.31
C ASP A 266 20.91 1.90 3.44
N ARG A 267 22.19 2.27 3.43
CA ARG A 267 22.80 3.14 4.43
C ARG A 267 22.08 4.48 4.54
N TRP A 268 21.91 5.22 3.42
CA TRP A 268 21.23 6.52 3.46
C TRP A 268 19.75 6.42 3.75
N TYR A 269 19.12 5.30 3.39
CA TYR A 269 17.73 5.04 3.77
C TYR A 269 17.54 4.95 5.30
N ARG A 270 18.55 4.39 6.02
CA ARG A 270 18.49 4.10 7.46
C ARG A 270 19.28 5.06 8.34
N SER A 271 20.11 5.91 7.76
CA SER A 271 20.97 6.86 8.49
C SER A 271 20.41 8.27 8.46
N PRO A 272 20.77 9.11 9.44
CA PRO A 272 20.37 10.50 9.44
C PRO A 272 20.96 11.28 8.25
N LEU A 273 20.12 12.07 7.59
CA LEU A 273 20.47 13.07 6.59
C LEU A 273 19.88 14.43 6.99
N PRO A 274 20.43 15.56 6.50
CA PRO A 274 19.86 16.88 6.77
C PRO A 274 18.62 17.22 5.95
N PHE A 275 18.12 16.26 5.16
CA PHE A 275 16.96 16.40 4.27
C PHE A 275 16.24 15.06 4.09
N ALA A 276 15.01 15.12 3.58
CA ALA A 276 14.32 13.96 3.06
C ALA A 276 14.94 13.52 1.73
N SER A 277 15.04 12.19 1.50
CA SER A 277 15.54 11.63 0.25
C SER A 277 14.61 10.51 -0.22
N ASP A 278 14.46 10.32 -1.53
CA ASP A 278 13.59 9.29 -2.10
C ASP A 278 14.35 8.15 -2.80
N GLY A 279 15.68 8.11 -2.61
CA GLY A 279 16.57 7.13 -3.21
C GLY A 279 18.00 7.61 -3.28
N ILE A 280 18.73 7.09 -4.26
CA ILE A 280 20.08 7.52 -4.62
C ILE A 280 20.14 7.90 -6.10
N VAL A 281 21.12 8.71 -6.44
CA VAL A 281 21.53 8.98 -7.84
C VAL A 281 22.89 8.32 -8.07
N ILE A 282 22.97 7.49 -9.09
CA ILE A 282 24.22 6.87 -9.56
C ILE A 282 24.66 7.66 -10.79
N ARG A 283 25.91 8.06 -10.85
CA ARG A 283 26.45 8.84 -11.98
C ARG A 283 27.86 8.46 -12.34
N GLN A 284 28.22 8.69 -13.60
CA GLN A 284 29.61 8.67 -14.03
C GLN A 284 30.27 10.01 -13.69
N GLY A 285 31.51 10.00 -13.23
CA GLY A 285 32.28 11.21 -12.97
C GLY A 285 32.56 11.96 -14.26
N ALA A 286 32.97 11.25 -15.33
CA ALA A 286 33.10 11.82 -16.66
C ALA A 286 31.73 11.99 -17.34
N ARG A 287 31.49 13.14 -17.96
CA ARG A 287 30.23 13.44 -18.66
C ARG A 287 30.53 14.25 -19.96
N PRO A 288 29.57 14.29 -20.91
CA PRO A 288 29.68 15.13 -22.09
C PRO A 288 29.83 16.63 -21.73
N ALA A 289 30.44 17.41 -22.61
CA ALA A 289 30.46 18.87 -22.48
C ALA A 289 29.01 19.42 -22.47
N PRO A 290 28.73 20.49 -21.68
CA PRO A 290 27.35 20.98 -21.46
C PRO A 290 26.64 21.42 -22.75
N GLN A 291 27.36 21.83 -23.78
CA GLN A 291 26.81 22.16 -25.09
C GLN A 291 26.20 20.95 -25.84
N ARG A 292 26.49 19.72 -25.38
CA ARG A 292 25.94 18.47 -25.94
C ARG A 292 24.78 17.92 -25.12
N TRP A 293 24.43 18.57 -24.01
CA TRP A 293 23.31 18.14 -23.20
C TRP A 293 21.99 18.43 -23.93
N ARG A 294 21.06 17.46 -23.85
CA ARG A 294 19.75 17.54 -24.46
C ARG A 294 18.67 17.62 -23.37
N ALA A 295 17.47 18.04 -23.76
CA ALA A 295 16.31 18.07 -22.88
C ALA A 295 15.67 16.67 -22.72
N GLU A 296 16.50 15.67 -22.41
CA GLU A 296 16.13 14.27 -22.18
C GLU A 296 16.93 13.74 -20.99
N PRO A 297 16.48 12.66 -20.31
CA PRO A 297 17.23 12.08 -19.20
C PRO A 297 18.66 11.72 -19.63
N PRO A 298 19.69 12.11 -18.84
CA PRO A 298 21.07 11.88 -19.20
C PRO A 298 21.44 10.39 -19.09
N ASN A 299 22.17 9.88 -20.06
CA ASN A 299 22.61 8.48 -20.03
C ASN A 299 23.76 8.19 -19.05
N TRP A 300 24.42 9.27 -18.49
CA TRP A 300 25.51 9.17 -17.52
C TRP A 300 25.06 9.27 -16.06
N ALA A 301 23.75 9.42 -15.81
CA ALA A 301 23.19 9.43 -14.47
C ALA A 301 21.81 8.77 -14.46
N VAL A 302 21.50 8.07 -13.37
CA VAL A 302 20.25 7.34 -13.18
C VAL A 302 19.84 7.39 -11.72
N ALA A 303 18.55 7.36 -11.44
CA ALA A 303 18.01 7.30 -10.09
C ALA A 303 17.61 5.87 -9.71
N TRP A 304 17.91 5.48 -8.46
CA TRP A 304 17.40 4.25 -7.86
C TRP A 304 16.65 4.57 -6.57
N LYS A 305 15.33 4.55 -6.65
CA LYS A 305 14.48 4.93 -5.53
C LYS A 305 14.49 3.90 -4.40
N TYR A 306 14.18 4.36 -3.18
CA TYR A 306 13.91 3.47 -2.05
C TYR A 306 12.68 2.61 -2.31
N PRO A 307 12.51 1.50 -1.56
CA PRO A 307 11.27 0.74 -1.60
C PRO A 307 10.08 1.64 -1.28
N PHE A 308 8.98 1.44 -1.98
CA PHE A 308 7.77 2.20 -1.71
C PHE A 308 7.25 1.92 -0.30
N ALA A 309 6.87 2.97 0.43
CA ALA A 309 6.15 2.86 1.69
C ALA A 309 4.65 2.60 1.47
N LYS A 310 4.14 2.95 0.28
CA LYS A 310 2.75 2.76 -0.15
C LYS A 310 2.71 2.17 -1.55
N ALA A 311 1.77 1.24 -1.77
CA ALA A 311 1.55 0.64 -3.08
C ALA A 311 0.17 1.05 -3.63
N LEU A 312 0.13 1.44 -4.90
CA LEU A 312 -1.10 1.71 -5.64
C LEU A 312 -1.66 0.39 -6.18
N ALA A 313 -2.83 0.00 -5.70
CA ALA A 313 -3.46 -1.26 -6.05
C ALA A 313 -4.86 -1.05 -6.64
N GLU A 314 -5.20 -1.82 -7.68
CA GLU A 314 -6.55 -1.87 -8.22
C GLU A 314 -7.42 -2.83 -7.41
N VAL A 315 -8.63 -2.39 -7.06
CA VAL A 315 -9.64 -3.23 -6.43
C VAL A 315 -10.29 -4.11 -7.49
N ARG A 316 -10.12 -5.42 -7.40
CA ARG A 316 -10.76 -6.40 -8.30
C ARG A 316 -12.16 -6.79 -7.85
N ALA A 317 -12.34 -6.90 -6.53
CA ALA A 317 -13.63 -7.25 -5.93
C ALA A 317 -13.69 -6.75 -4.49
N VAL A 318 -14.91 -6.59 -3.98
CA VAL A 318 -15.19 -6.37 -2.56
C VAL A 318 -15.98 -7.57 -2.06
N GLU A 319 -15.42 -8.33 -1.12
CA GLU A 319 -16.08 -9.45 -0.47
C GLU A 319 -16.61 -8.99 0.89
N PHE A 320 -17.82 -9.36 1.22
CA PHE A 320 -18.39 -9.12 2.56
C PHE A 320 -18.33 -10.41 3.36
N ARG A 321 -17.53 -10.42 4.42
CA ARG A 321 -17.42 -11.55 5.33
C ARG A 321 -18.30 -11.33 6.54
N ILE A 322 -19.12 -12.31 6.85
CA ILE A 322 -20.05 -12.28 7.98
C ILE A 322 -19.51 -13.22 9.07
N GLY A 323 -19.16 -12.64 10.20
CA GLY A 323 -18.68 -13.41 11.35
C GLY A 323 -19.82 -13.98 12.18
N ARG A 324 -19.54 -14.88 13.12
CA ARG A 324 -20.53 -15.54 13.98
C ARG A 324 -21.48 -14.60 14.75
N THR A 325 -21.03 -13.39 15.05
CA THR A 325 -21.84 -12.38 15.76
C THR A 325 -22.65 -11.47 14.83
N GLY A 326 -22.68 -11.78 13.53
CA GLY A 326 -23.33 -10.95 12.53
C GLY A 326 -22.48 -9.76 12.04
N ARG A 327 -21.25 -9.58 12.57
CA ARG A 327 -20.38 -8.50 12.11
C ARG A 327 -19.97 -8.69 10.67
N ILE A 328 -20.34 -7.74 9.82
CA ILE A 328 -19.96 -7.71 8.40
C ILE A 328 -18.62 -6.98 8.29
N THR A 329 -17.65 -7.66 7.69
CA THR A 329 -16.30 -7.12 7.45
C THR A 329 -16.00 -7.13 5.95
N PRO A 330 -15.99 -5.97 5.29
CA PRO A 330 -15.59 -5.86 3.89
C PRO A 330 -14.10 -6.16 3.73
N LEU A 331 -13.78 -6.97 2.73
CA LEU A 331 -12.43 -7.36 2.33
C LEU A 331 -12.22 -6.97 0.87
N LEU A 332 -11.23 -6.14 0.60
CA LEU A 332 -10.82 -5.81 -0.76
C LEU A 332 -9.96 -6.94 -1.32
N ARG A 333 -10.31 -7.43 -2.50
CA ARG A 333 -9.43 -8.24 -3.35
C ARG A 333 -8.74 -7.30 -4.33
N LEU A 334 -7.42 -7.34 -4.34
CA LEU A 334 -6.60 -6.41 -5.11
C LEU A 334 -5.90 -7.13 -6.27
N THR A 335 -5.61 -6.40 -7.33
CA THR A 335 -4.49 -6.78 -8.19
C THR A 335 -3.26 -6.89 -7.31
N PRO A 336 -2.50 -8.01 -7.39
CA PRO A 336 -1.35 -8.20 -6.51
C PRO A 336 -0.36 -7.05 -6.63
N VAL A 337 0.05 -6.51 -5.48
CA VAL A 337 1.10 -5.49 -5.39
C VAL A 337 2.17 -5.95 -4.42
N GLU A 338 3.40 -5.49 -4.63
CA GLU A 338 4.49 -5.75 -3.71
C GLU A 338 4.74 -4.54 -2.82
N LEU A 339 4.89 -4.80 -1.52
CA LEU A 339 5.21 -3.78 -0.54
C LEU A 339 6.09 -4.41 0.54
N ASP A 340 7.30 -3.89 0.71
CA ASP A 340 8.32 -4.40 1.63
C ASP A 340 8.59 -5.92 1.46
N GLY A 341 8.79 -6.35 0.20
CA GLY A 341 9.06 -7.75 -0.17
C GLY A 341 7.87 -8.70 0.02
N ARG A 342 6.66 -8.17 0.25
CA ARG A 342 5.44 -8.95 0.46
C ARG A 342 4.45 -8.73 -0.65
N ARG A 343 3.91 -9.81 -1.17
CA ARG A 343 2.82 -9.78 -2.15
C ARG A 343 1.47 -9.63 -1.46
N ILE A 344 0.84 -8.47 -1.65
CA ILE A 344 -0.44 -8.13 -1.04
C ILE A 344 -1.55 -8.26 -2.08
N GLN A 345 -2.57 -9.06 -1.75
CA GLN A 345 -3.72 -9.34 -2.60
C GLN A 345 -5.05 -9.07 -1.91
N ARG A 346 -5.06 -8.89 -0.59
CA ARG A 346 -6.27 -8.72 0.22
C ARG A 346 -6.04 -7.73 1.35
N VAL A 347 -7.00 -6.84 1.55
CA VAL A 347 -6.97 -5.87 2.65
C VAL A 347 -8.35 -5.72 3.26
N GLY A 348 -8.46 -5.92 4.57
CA GLY A 348 -9.70 -5.74 5.32
C GLY A 348 -9.97 -4.27 5.64
N LEU A 349 -11.22 -3.84 5.50
CA LEU A 349 -11.65 -2.48 5.84
C LEU A 349 -12.13 -2.31 7.29
N GLY A 350 -12.25 -3.43 8.03
CA GLY A 350 -12.62 -3.45 9.44
C GLY A 350 -14.13 -3.33 9.71
N SER A 351 -14.89 -2.48 9.01
CA SER A 351 -16.34 -2.37 9.21
C SER A 351 -17.10 -1.99 7.94
N LEU A 352 -18.39 -2.41 7.88
CA LEU A 352 -19.30 -2.04 6.80
C LEU A 352 -19.48 -0.52 6.70
N LYS A 353 -19.63 0.17 7.84
CA LYS A 353 -19.75 1.63 7.89
C LYS A 353 -18.58 2.34 7.21
N ARG A 354 -17.35 1.88 7.47
CA ARG A 354 -16.15 2.46 6.83
C ARG A 354 -16.16 2.23 5.33
N TRP A 355 -16.57 1.05 4.85
CA TRP A 355 -16.69 0.78 3.42
C TRP A 355 -17.75 1.69 2.77
N GLN A 356 -18.92 1.86 3.41
CA GLN A 356 -19.97 2.76 2.93
C GLN A 356 -19.48 4.21 2.81
N GLN A 357 -18.74 4.70 3.81
CA GLN A 357 -18.16 6.05 3.78
C GLN A 357 -17.13 6.22 2.67
N LEU A 358 -16.33 5.21 2.40
CA LEU A 358 -15.31 5.24 1.35
C LEU A 358 -15.87 4.93 -0.03
N ASP A 359 -17.04 4.30 -0.12
CA ASP A 359 -17.69 3.85 -1.37
C ASP A 359 -16.71 3.20 -2.35
N ILE A 360 -15.93 2.22 -1.87
CA ILE A 360 -14.93 1.53 -2.70
C ILE A 360 -15.63 0.47 -3.55
N ARG A 361 -15.32 0.46 -4.85
CA ARG A 361 -15.88 -0.47 -5.84
C ARG A 361 -14.79 -1.11 -6.68
N PRO A 362 -15.07 -2.21 -7.38
CA PRO A 362 -14.15 -2.78 -8.36
C PRO A 362 -13.71 -1.74 -9.39
N GLY A 363 -12.42 -1.75 -9.75
CA GLY A 363 -11.78 -0.79 -10.64
C GLY A 363 -11.14 0.41 -9.93
N ASP A 364 -11.61 0.79 -8.72
CA ASP A 364 -11.00 1.89 -7.96
C ASP A 364 -9.52 1.59 -7.65
N GLN A 365 -8.69 2.64 -7.69
CA GLN A 365 -7.29 2.56 -7.30
C GLN A 365 -7.13 3.02 -5.85
N VAL A 366 -6.52 2.20 -5.04
CA VAL A 366 -6.36 2.44 -3.60
C VAL A 366 -4.89 2.41 -3.20
N SER A 367 -4.54 3.24 -2.24
CA SER A 367 -3.24 3.23 -1.58
C SER A 367 -3.24 2.22 -0.45
N ILE A 368 -2.26 1.31 -0.47
CA ILE A 368 -2.02 0.30 0.54
C ILE A 368 -0.71 0.63 1.25
N ALA A 369 -0.75 0.66 2.57
CA ALA A 369 0.42 0.83 3.43
C ALA A 369 0.50 -0.32 4.46
N LEU A 370 1.63 -0.44 5.16
CA LEU A 370 1.76 -1.37 6.28
C LEU A 370 1.49 -0.65 7.61
N ALA A 371 0.65 -1.22 8.46
CA ALA A 371 0.54 -0.83 9.86
C ALA A 371 1.65 -1.53 10.65
N GLY A 372 2.50 -0.75 11.31
CA GLY A 372 3.79 -1.26 11.78
C GLY A 372 4.59 -1.78 10.58
N LEU A 373 5.28 -2.90 10.75
CA LEU A 373 6.11 -3.48 9.68
C LEU A 373 5.43 -4.66 8.96
N THR A 374 4.16 -5.01 9.28
CA THR A 374 3.67 -6.33 8.88
C THR A 374 2.23 -6.39 8.36
N ILE A 375 1.33 -5.51 8.77
CA ILE A 375 -0.11 -5.66 8.50
C ILE A 375 -0.55 -4.72 7.37
N PRO A 376 -0.94 -5.24 6.20
CA PRO A 376 -1.48 -4.41 5.14
C PRO A 376 -2.78 -3.71 5.56
N ARG A 377 -2.85 -2.41 5.32
CA ARG A 377 -4.02 -1.59 5.56
C ARG A 377 -4.33 -0.70 4.37
N LEU A 378 -5.61 -0.38 4.19
CA LEU A 378 -6.02 0.68 3.31
C LEU A 378 -5.57 2.03 3.90
N ASP A 379 -4.80 2.79 3.15
CA ASP A 379 -4.40 4.15 3.47
C ASP A 379 -5.43 5.17 2.92
N SER A 380 -5.65 5.18 1.61
CA SER A 380 -6.58 6.10 0.96
C SER A 380 -7.17 5.53 -0.34
N VAL A 381 -8.20 6.19 -0.87
CA VAL A 381 -8.69 5.99 -2.23
C VAL A 381 -8.04 7.06 -3.10
N VAL A 382 -7.25 6.63 -4.09
CA VAL A 382 -6.42 7.53 -4.91
C VAL A 382 -7.15 7.96 -6.17
N LEU A 383 -7.80 7.00 -6.86
CA LEU A 383 -8.54 7.25 -8.09
C LEU A 383 -9.79 6.37 -8.14
N ARG A 384 -10.90 6.96 -8.55
CA ARG A 384 -12.13 6.23 -8.85
C ARG A 384 -12.09 5.73 -10.29
N ALA A 385 -12.57 4.49 -10.51
CA ALA A 385 -12.78 3.98 -11.86
C ALA A 385 -13.75 4.88 -12.63
N ALA A 386 -13.56 4.97 -13.95
CA ALA A 386 -14.44 5.73 -14.82
C ALA A 386 -15.84 5.10 -14.86
N GLU A 387 -15.89 3.78 -14.94
CA GLU A 387 -17.12 2.99 -14.89
C GLU A 387 -17.23 2.27 -13.56
N ARG A 388 -18.20 2.66 -12.74
CA ARG A 388 -18.40 2.11 -11.39
C ARG A 388 -19.76 1.43 -11.28
N GLN A 389 -19.76 0.10 -11.26
CA GLN A 389 -20.98 -0.66 -11.06
C GLN A 389 -21.48 -0.55 -9.61
N PRO A 390 -22.79 -0.43 -9.40
CA PRO A 390 -23.37 -0.51 -8.05
C PRO A 390 -22.98 -1.83 -7.38
N LEU A 391 -22.63 -1.77 -6.09
CA LEU A 391 -22.31 -2.95 -5.31
C LEU A 391 -23.25 -3.02 -4.11
N ALA A 392 -24.09 -4.07 -4.06
CA ALA A 392 -24.98 -4.31 -2.95
C ALA A 392 -24.21 -4.96 -1.79
N ALA A 393 -24.27 -4.34 -0.63
CA ALA A 393 -23.77 -4.93 0.61
C ALA A 393 -24.88 -5.74 1.30
N PRO A 394 -24.53 -6.79 2.08
CA PRO A 394 -25.49 -7.46 2.95
C PRO A 394 -26.09 -6.46 3.94
N SER A 395 -27.41 -6.57 4.20
CA SER A 395 -28.08 -5.74 5.20
C SER A 395 -27.58 -6.07 6.60
N ALA A 396 -27.12 -5.04 7.33
CA ALA A 396 -26.64 -5.21 8.70
C ALA A 396 -27.74 -5.66 9.67
N GLU A 397 -29.00 -5.41 9.34
CA GLU A 397 -30.16 -5.75 10.18
C GLU A 397 -30.46 -7.25 10.17
N GLN A 398 -30.07 -7.96 9.10
CA GLN A 398 -30.27 -9.41 8.95
C GLN A 398 -29.32 -10.23 9.82
N TYR A 399 -28.19 -9.63 10.25
CA TYR A 399 -27.12 -10.37 10.90
C TYR A 399 -26.85 -9.82 12.30
N HIS A 400 -27.06 -10.66 13.30
CA HIS A 400 -26.78 -10.36 14.71
C HIS A 400 -26.27 -11.58 15.47
N ALA A 401 -25.97 -11.46 16.74
CA ALA A 401 -25.38 -12.53 17.53
C ALA A 401 -26.29 -13.77 17.67
N LEU A 402 -27.58 -13.64 17.42
CA LEU A 402 -28.57 -14.71 17.53
C LEU A 402 -29.27 -15.04 16.19
N SER A 403 -28.66 -14.68 15.04
CA SER A 403 -29.17 -15.07 13.72
C SER A 403 -28.36 -16.24 13.13
N CYS A 404 -28.87 -16.90 12.09
CA CYS A 404 -28.18 -17.90 11.30
C CYS A 404 -27.62 -19.10 12.08
N PHE A 405 -28.49 -19.78 12.82
CA PHE A 405 -28.19 -21.10 13.44
C PHE A 405 -28.31 -22.26 12.44
N ARG A 406 -28.82 -21.99 11.23
CA ARG A 406 -28.97 -22.94 10.12
C ARG A 406 -28.44 -22.32 8.82
N PRO A 407 -28.02 -23.14 7.83
CA PRO A 407 -27.46 -22.67 6.55
C PRO A 407 -28.56 -22.29 5.54
N SER A 408 -29.54 -21.49 5.95
CA SER A 408 -30.55 -20.96 5.03
C SER A 408 -29.93 -19.91 4.09
N ALA A 409 -30.66 -19.60 3.00
CA ALA A 409 -30.20 -18.64 1.99
C ALA A 409 -29.73 -17.29 2.63
N GLY A 410 -28.51 -16.92 2.39
CA GLY A 410 -27.84 -15.75 2.98
C GLY A 410 -27.22 -15.99 4.36
N CYS A 411 -27.51 -17.10 5.02
CA CYS A 411 -26.97 -17.44 6.35
C CYS A 411 -25.70 -18.30 6.32
N GLU A 412 -25.30 -18.82 5.18
CA GLU A 412 -24.25 -19.83 5.03
C GLU A 412 -22.92 -19.37 5.65
N GLN A 413 -22.55 -18.09 5.45
CA GLN A 413 -21.29 -17.55 5.97
C GLN A 413 -21.30 -17.44 7.50
N GLN A 414 -22.39 -16.93 8.09
CA GLN A 414 -22.49 -16.77 9.53
C GLN A 414 -22.61 -18.13 10.21
N PHE A 415 -23.39 -19.06 9.64
CA PHE A 415 -23.49 -20.43 10.11
C PHE A 415 -22.13 -21.13 10.14
N LEU A 416 -21.39 -21.06 9.04
CA LEU A 416 -20.04 -21.62 8.99
C LEU A 416 -19.10 -20.96 9.99
N ALA A 417 -19.20 -19.66 10.21
CA ALA A 417 -18.43 -18.95 11.22
C ALA A 417 -18.81 -19.35 12.67
N ARG A 418 -20.06 -19.80 12.90
CA ARG A 418 -20.47 -20.40 14.18
C ARG A 418 -19.83 -21.77 14.39
N LEU A 419 -19.82 -22.62 13.36
CA LEU A 419 -19.14 -23.91 13.40
C LEU A 419 -17.62 -23.76 13.62
N GLU A 420 -17.00 -22.80 12.94
CA GLU A 420 -15.57 -22.48 13.17
C GLU A 420 -15.27 -22.05 14.62
N TRP A 421 -16.15 -21.25 15.20
CA TRP A 421 -16.02 -20.85 16.60
C TRP A 421 -16.27 -22.02 17.54
N LEU A 422 -17.32 -22.81 17.30
CA LEU A 422 -17.71 -23.97 18.11
C LEU A 422 -16.55 -24.97 18.19
N GLY A 423 -15.97 -25.37 17.06
CA GLY A 423 -14.84 -26.30 17.03
C GLY A 423 -13.47 -25.68 17.27
N GLY A 424 -13.38 -24.34 17.34
CA GLY A 424 -12.13 -23.62 17.48
C GLY A 424 -11.53 -23.63 18.90
N PRO A 425 -10.30 -23.07 19.09
CA PRO A 425 -9.59 -23.10 20.38
C PRO A 425 -10.30 -22.39 21.53
N LYS A 426 -11.23 -21.47 21.21
CA LYS A 426 -12.06 -20.76 22.20
C LYS A 426 -13.42 -21.42 22.43
N GLY A 427 -13.77 -22.39 21.61
CA GLY A 427 -14.93 -23.28 21.78
C GLY A 427 -14.49 -24.63 22.33
N LEU A 428 -14.84 -25.72 21.65
CA LEU A 428 -14.58 -27.10 22.08
C LEU A 428 -13.16 -27.59 21.73
N ALA A 429 -12.35 -26.80 21.03
CA ALA A 429 -10.98 -27.13 20.60
C ALA A 429 -10.87 -28.47 19.85
N LEU A 430 -11.81 -28.75 18.94
CA LEU A 430 -11.91 -30.00 18.20
C LEU A 430 -10.68 -30.23 17.32
N SER A 431 -9.98 -31.33 17.52
CA SER A 431 -8.77 -31.66 16.78
C SER A 431 -9.10 -32.02 15.31
N GLY A 432 -8.30 -31.49 14.37
CA GLY A 432 -8.44 -31.77 12.93
C GLY A 432 -9.63 -31.11 12.24
N VAL A 433 -10.37 -30.25 12.94
CA VAL A 433 -11.57 -29.56 12.45
C VAL A 433 -11.29 -28.08 12.19
N GLY A 434 -11.43 -27.68 10.93
CA GLY A 434 -11.29 -26.28 10.52
C GLY A 434 -12.38 -25.92 9.49
N ARG A 435 -12.37 -24.69 8.99
CA ARG A 435 -13.35 -24.17 8.02
C ARG A 435 -13.62 -25.14 6.86
N GLY A 436 -12.53 -25.66 6.25
CA GLY A 436 -12.65 -26.59 5.14
C GLY A 436 -13.27 -27.95 5.52
N THR A 437 -13.11 -28.41 6.77
CA THR A 437 -13.79 -29.60 7.29
C THR A 437 -15.28 -29.33 7.45
N TRP A 438 -15.63 -28.24 8.15
CA TRP A 438 -17.03 -27.85 8.35
C TRP A 438 -17.78 -27.68 7.03
N ALA A 439 -17.19 -27.02 6.04
CA ALA A 439 -17.80 -26.82 4.73
C ALA A 439 -18.09 -28.13 3.98
N ARG A 440 -17.28 -29.20 4.18
CA ARG A 440 -17.50 -30.52 3.56
C ARG A 440 -18.54 -31.37 4.24
N LEU A 441 -18.81 -31.11 5.51
CA LEU A 441 -19.81 -31.88 6.25
C LEU A 441 -21.24 -31.57 5.81
N GLU A 442 -21.48 -30.37 5.22
CA GLU A 442 -22.80 -29.97 4.69
C GLU A 442 -23.90 -30.19 5.73
N LEU A 443 -23.71 -29.59 6.90
CA LEU A 443 -24.61 -29.73 8.04
C LEU A 443 -25.83 -28.82 7.91
N ASP A 444 -27.02 -29.29 8.28
CA ASP A 444 -28.26 -28.53 8.32
C ASP A 444 -28.49 -27.84 9.68
N GLY A 445 -27.86 -28.35 10.73
CA GLY A 445 -27.90 -27.83 12.10
C GLY A 445 -26.52 -27.73 12.74
N LEU A 446 -26.41 -26.87 13.75
CA LEU A 446 -25.14 -26.55 14.40
C LEU A 446 -24.52 -27.74 15.15
N LEU A 447 -25.34 -28.75 15.55
CA LEU A 447 -24.94 -29.91 16.33
C LEU A 447 -25.10 -31.25 15.60
N ASP A 448 -25.50 -31.27 14.31
CA ASP A 448 -25.73 -32.52 13.55
C ASP A 448 -24.45 -33.38 13.45
N TRP A 449 -23.28 -32.77 13.55
CA TRP A 449 -22.00 -33.48 13.56
C TRP A 449 -21.83 -34.43 14.75
N LEU A 450 -22.56 -34.23 15.86
CA LEU A 450 -22.54 -35.14 17.02
C LEU A 450 -23.11 -36.54 16.71
N GLN A 451 -23.90 -36.65 15.66
CA GLN A 451 -24.54 -37.91 15.26
C GLN A 451 -23.78 -38.63 14.13
N LEU A 452 -22.70 -38.05 13.61
CA LEU A 452 -21.93 -38.62 12.51
C LEU A 452 -20.92 -39.64 13.05
N ASP A 453 -21.05 -40.88 12.62
CA ASP A 453 -20.07 -41.94 12.81
C ASP A 453 -18.97 -41.92 11.72
N ALA A 454 -17.97 -42.79 11.85
CA ALA A 454 -16.89 -42.89 10.86
C ALA A 454 -17.38 -43.20 9.44
N ALA A 455 -18.46 -44.01 9.32
CA ALA A 455 -19.00 -44.36 8.00
C ALA A 455 -19.70 -43.15 7.35
N GLY A 456 -20.52 -42.43 8.08
CA GLY A 456 -21.17 -41.20 7.62
C GLY A 456 -20.15 -40.09 7.28
N LEU A 457 -19.10 -39.97 8.07
CA LEU A 457 -17.99 -39.03 7.80
C LEU A 457 -17.18 -39.42 6.55
N ALA A 458 -16.90 -40.72 6.35
CA ALA A 458 -16.17 -41.21 5.18
C ALA A 458 -16.98 -41.07 3.88
N ALA A 459 -18.31 -41.06 3.96
CA ALA A 459 -19.19 -40.83 2.83
C ALA A 459 -19.12 -39.36 2.32
N LYS A 460 -18.64 -38.41 3.13
CA LYS A 460 -18.52 -37.02 2.72
C LYS A 460 -17.31 -36.81 1.79
N THR A 461 -17.49 -36.03 0.74
CA THR A 461 -16.45 -35.77 -0.30
C THR A 461 -15.14 -35.23 0.30
N GLY A 462 -14.04 -35.93 0.03
CA GLY A 462 -12.69 -35.54 0.46
C GLY A 462 -12.39 -35.82 1.94
N ILE A 463 -13.13 -36.74 2.58
CA ILE A 463 -12.84 -37.30 3.90
C ILE A 463 -12.57 -38.81 3.74
N GLY A 464 -11.30 -39.23 3.84
CA GLY A 464 -10.94 -40.63 3.80
C GLY A 464 -11.13 -41.33 5.17
N ASN A 465 -11.16 -42.68 5.19
CA ASN A 465 -11.46 -43.50 6.37
C ASN A 465 -10.61 -43.14 7.62
N THR A 466 -9.30 -42.96 7.45
CA THR A 466 -8.40 -42.60 8.58
C THR A 466 -8.75 -41.24 9.18
N ARG A 467 -9.14 -40.28 8.35
CA ARG A 467 -9.59 -38.96 8.81
C ARG A 467 -10.97 -39.03 9.46
N ALA A 468 -11.88 -39.80 8.89
CA ALA A 468 -13.22 -40.04 9.43
C ALA A 468 -13.14 -40.58 10.85
N ALA A 469 -12.33 -41.64 11.09
CA ALA A 469 -12.16 -42.20 12.43
C ALA A 469 -11.57 -41.20 13.45
N ARG A 470 -10.65 -40.35 13.04
CA ARG A 470 -10.11 -39.30 13.92
C ARG A 470 -11.12 -38.20 14.23
N LEU A 471 -11.96 -37.82 13.26
CA LEU A 471 -13.03 -36.86 13.47
C LEU A 471 -14.11 -37.43 14.42
N GLU A 472 -14.55 -38.68 14.22
CA GLU A 472 -15.48 -39.36 15.11
C GLU A 472 -14.95 -39.37 16.54
N GLN A 473 -13.70 -39.73 16.75
CA GLN A 473 -13.06 -39.71 18.09
C GLN A 473 -13.11 -38.29 18.69
N SER A 474 -12.74 -37.26 17.91
CA SER A 474 -12.78 -35.87 18.36
C SER A 474 -14.20 -35.42 18.71
N PHE A 475 -15.19 -35.84 17.93
CA PHE A 475 -16.62 -35.53 18.15
C PHE A 475 -17.17 -36.25 19.40
N SER A 476 -16.79 -37.50 19.62
CA SER A 476 -17.18 -38.23 20.82
C SER A 476 -16.61 -37.59 22.10
N GLN A 477 -15.33 -37.19 22.07
CA GLN A 477 -14.68 -36.49 23.20
C GLN A 477 -15.32 -35.12 23.49
N ALA A 478 -15.95 -34.48 22.51
CA ALA A 478 -16.64 -33.21 22.71
C ALA A 478 -17.79 -33.32 23.72
N ARG A 479 -18.46 -34.45 23.79
CA ARG A 479 -19.57 -34.66 24.74
C ARG A 479 -19.15 -34.61 26.20
N GLU A 480 -17.90 -34.94 26.48
CA GLU A 480 -17.29 -34.94 27.82
C GLU A 480 -16.77 -33.54 28.24
N GLN A 481 -16.89 -32.53 27.35
CA GLN A 481 -16.42 -31.18 27.65
C GLN A 481 -17.30 -30.50 28.70
N PRO A 482 -16.71 -29.68 29.59
CA PRO A 482 -17.44 -28.99 30.65
C PRO A 482 -18.58 -28.10 30.12
N PHE A 483 -19.69 -28.06 30.85
CA PHE A 483 -20.88 -27.23 30.56
C PHE A 483 -20.54 -25.78 30.19
N ALA A 484 -19.65 -25.13 30.98
CA ALA A 484 -19.21 -23.75 30.72
C ALA A 484 -18.50 -23.57 29.37
N LEU A 485 -17.82 -24.61 28.88
CA LEU A 485 -17.17 -24.58 27.56
C LEU A 485 -18.20 -24.71 26.45
N TRP A 486 -19.21 -25.55 26.62
CA TRP A 486 -20.33 -25.69 25.70
C TRP A 486 -21.13 -24.38 25.58
N LEU A 487 -21.43 -23.70 26.70
CA LEU A 487 -22.10 -22.39 26.65
C LEU A 487 -21.29 -21.38 25.82
N ASN A 488 -19.98 -21.38 26.00
CA ASN A 488 -19.08 -20.49 25.21
C ASN A 488 -19.05 -20.91 23.73
N ALA A 489 -19.02 -22.20 23.44
CA ALA A 489 -19.03 -22.76 22.09
C ALA A 489 -20.35 -22.43 21.35
N LEU A 490 -21.48 -22.47 22.01
CA LEU A 490 -22.78 -22.04 21.48
C LEU A 490 -22.85 -20.51 21.24
N GLY A 491 -21.90 -19.75 21.76
CA GLY A 491 -21.81 -18.31 21.53
C GLY A 491 -22.45 -17.45 22.61
N MET A 492 -22.58 -17.98 23.82
CA MET A 492 -23.03 -17.18 24.96
C MET A 492 -22.29 -15.86 25.04
N PRO A 493 -22.97 -14.73 25.25
CA PRO A 493 -22.33 -13.42 25.41
C PRO A 493 -21.29 -13.42 26.53
N SER A 494 -20.17 -12.70 26.31
CA SER A 494 -19.13 -12.58 27.33
C SER A 494 -19.71 -12.10 28.65
N ARG A 495 -19.45 -12.86 29.71
CA ARG A 495 -19.84 -12.58 31.10
C ARG A 495 -18.86 -11.68 31.86
N GLY A 496 -17.76 -11.26 31.19
CA GLY A 496 -16.66 -10.55 31.87
C GLY A 496 -15.99 -11.46 32.91
N SER A 497 -15.79 -10.95 34.11
CA SER A 497 -15.26 -11.70 35.27
C SER A 497 -16.34 -12.46 36.07
N ALA A 498 -17.62 -12.35 35.68
CA ALA A 498 -18.71 -13.00 36.40
C ALA A 498 -18.60 -14.52 36.30
N ARG A 499 -18.64 -15.22 37.43
CA ARG A 499 -18.86 -16.67 37.46
C ARG A 499 -20.31 -16.95 37.13
N VAL A 500 -20.55 -17.93 36.31
CA VAL A 500 -21.89 -18.44 35.99
C VAL A 500 -21.95 -19.83 36.57
N ASP A 501 -22.52 -19.93 37.76
CA ASP A 501 -22.73 -21.18 38.47
C ASP A 501 -24.14 -21.67 38.21
N GLY A 502 -24.31 -22.99 38.02
CA GLY A 502 -25.58 -23.65 37.75
C GLY A 502 -25.56 -24.46 36.46
N ASP A 503 -26.66 -25.11 36.19
CA ASP A 503 -26.97 -25.87 35.01
C ASP A 503 -27.83 -25.07 34.01
N TRP A 504 -28.19 -25.69 32.89
CA TRP A 504 -29.02 -25.05 31.86
C TRP A 504 -30.36 -24.57 32.41
N ALA A 505 -31.05 -25.38 33.24
CA ALA A 505 -32.35 -25.05 33.77
C ALA A 505 -32.28 -23.77 34.61
N SER A 506 -31.36 -23.74 35.56
CA SER A 506 -31.18 -22.57 36.46
C SER A 506 -30.74 -21.30 35.74
N LEU A 507 -30.01 -21.41 34.61
CA LEU A 507 -29.56 -20.26 33.85
C LEU A 507 -30.61 -19.75 32.86
N SER A 508 -31.38 -20.64 32.26
CA SER A 508 -32.43 -20.30 31.29
C SER A 508 -33.62 -19.57 31.93
N ASP A 509 -33.86 -19.80 33.21
CA ASP A 509 -34.97 -19.19 33.95
C ASP A 509 -34.63 -17.78 34.50
N ARG A 510 -33.34 -17.36 34.44
CA ARG A 510 -32.92 -16.05 34.94
C ARG A 510 -33.50 -14.91 34.11
N THR A 511 -34.10 -13.95 34.79
CA THR A 511 -34.56 -12.70 34.23
C THR A 511 -33.37 -11.74 34.01
N ALA A 512 -33.58 -10.66 33.29
CA ALA A 512 -32.56 -9.59 33.15
C ALA A 512 -32.18 -8.94 34.51
N GLU A 513 -33.14 -8.94 35.47
CA GLU A 513 -32.89 -8.44 36.82
C GLU A 513 -31.99 -9.39 37.61
N ASP A 514 -32.22 -10.71 37.51
CA ASP A 514 -31.37 -11.72 38.13
C ASP A 514 -29.95 -11.66 37.59
N TRP A 515 -29.79 -11.48 36.29
CA TRP A 515 -28.48 -11.28 35.67
C TRP A 515 -27.77 -10.02 36.16
N ARG A 516 -28.50 -8.92 36.43
CA ARG A 516 -27.91 -7.67 36.97
C ARG A 516 -27.39 -7.83 38.40
N ARG A 517 -27.94 -8.75 39.19
CA ARG A 517 -27.45 -9.06 40.53
C ARG A 517 -26.12 -9.82 40.53
N VAL A 518 -25.73 -10.40 39.40
CA VAL A 518 -24.43 -11.07 39.27
C VAL A 518 -23.33 -10.03 39.16
N ALA A 519 -22.31 -10.12 40.03
CA ALA A 519 -21.18 -9.19 40.06
C ALA A 519 -20.50 -9.07 38.68
N GLY A 520 -20.33 -7.85 38.17
CA GLY A 520 -19.71 -7.55 36.89
C GLY A 520 -20.66 -7.64 35.67
N VAL A 521 -21.97 -7.84 35.88
CA VAL A 521 -22.98 -7.84 34.83
C VAL A 521 -23.78 -6.56 34.86
N GLY A 522 -23.50 -5.62 33.93
CA GLY A 522 -24.31 -4.41 33.73
C GLY A 522 -25.53 -4.65 32.84
N GLU A 523 -26.41 -3.67 32.73
CA GLU A 523 -27.70 -3.74 32.05
C GLU A 523 -27.64 -4.31 30.62
N ALA A 524 -26.78 -3.75 29.75
CA ALA A 524 -26.65 -4.22 28.37
C ALA A 524 -26.14 -5.67 28.25
N ARG A 525 -25.41 -6.15 29.25
CA ARG A 525 -24.93 -7.53 29.29
C ARG A 525 -26.01 -8.45 29.80
N ALA A 526 -26.76 -8.06 30.82
CA ALA A 526 -27.93 -8.78 31.35
C ALA A 526 -28.96 -9.00 30.24
N ALA A 527 -29.32 -7.96 29.49
CA ALA A 527 -30.27 -8.07 28.39
C ALA A 527 -29.79 -9.07 27.31
N ARG A 528 -28.49 -9.06 26.95
CA ARG A 528 -27.93 -10.02 25.98
C ARG A 528 -27.90 -11.46 26.49
N LEU A 529 -27.60 -11.66 27.77
CA LEU A 529 -27.63 -12.99 28.37
C LEU A 529 -29.08 -13.55 28.39
N THR A 530 -30.03 -12.76 28.85
CA THR A 530 -31.46 -13.15 28.83
C THR A 530 -31.91 -13.49 27.41
N ALA A 531 -31.59 -12.63 26.41
CA ALA A 531 -31.93 -12.89 25.02
C ALA A 531 -31.29 -14.17 24.48
N PHE A 532 -30.07 -14.51 24.90
CA PHE A 532 -29.40 -15.77 24.50
C PHE A 532 -30.12 -16.99 25.04
N PHE A 533 -30.37 -17.06 26.35
CA PHE A 533 -31.00 -18.24 26.98
C PHE A 533 -32.48 -18.42 26.61
N GLN A 534 -33.16 -17.31 26.25
CA GLN A 534 -34.56 -17.36 25.81
C GLN A 534 -34.75 -17.55 24.31
N HIS A 535 -33.65 -17.51 23.52
CA HIS A 535 -33.74 -17.63 22.07
C HIS A 535 -34.20 -19.06 21.65
N PRO A 536 -35.23 -19.22 20.79
CA PRO A 536 -35.77 -20.53 20.43
C PRO A 536 -34.72 -21.50 19.88
N GLU A 537 -33.86 -21.05 18.94
CA GLU A 537 -32.80 -21.90 18.38
C GLU A 537 -31.77 -22.32 19.44
N VAL A 538 -31.45 -21.47 20.41
CA VAL A 538 -30.50 -21.81 21.47
C VAL A 538 -31.10 -22.80 22.45
N ARG A 539 -32.41 -22.70 22.74
CA ARG A 539 -33.14 -23.70 23.52
C ARG A 539 -33.21 -25.05 22.82
N ALA A 540 -33.51 -25.06 21.52
CA ALA A 540 -33.49 -26.29 20.72
C ALA A 540 -32.10 -26.96 20.68
N LEU A 541 -31.01 -26.17 20.65
CA LEU A 541 -29.64 -26.70 20.77
C LEU A 541 -29.38 -27.30 22.16
N ALA A 542 -29.90 -26.68 23.21
CA ALA A 542 -29.76 -27.21 24.57
C ALA A 542 -30.52 -28.57 24.74
N GLU A 543 -31.71 -28.70 24.16
CA GLU A 543 -32.44 -29.96 24.12
C GLU A 543 -31.69 -31.06 23.36
N GLN A 544 -31.04 -30.71 22.24
CA GLN A 544 -30.19 -31.66 21.51
C GLN A 544 -28.97 -32.09 22.32
N LEU A 545 -28.34 -31.18 23.09
CA LEU A 545 -27.20 -31.49 23.96
C LEU A 545 -27.64 -32.36 25.15
N GLN A 546 -28.82 -32.11 25.71
CA GLN A 546 -29.45 -32.96 26.71
C GLN A 546 -29.68 -34.39 26.18
N ALA A 547 -30.28 -34.53 24.99
CA ALA A 547 -30.49 -35.82 24.35
C ALA A 547 -29.17 -36.54 23.99
N ALA A 548 -28.08 -35.79 23.74
CA ALA A 548 -26.75 -36.32 23.51
C ALA A 548 -25.99 -36.70 24.80
N GLY A 549 -26.59 -36.47 25.98
CA GLY A 549 -26.00 -36.81 27.29
C GLY A 549 -24.85 -35.86 27.72
N VAL A 550 -24.88 -34.61 27.29
CA VAL A 550 -23.87 -33.61 27.69
C VAL A 550 -24.21 -33.07 29.08
N ASP A 551 -23.25 -33.19 30.00
CA ASP A 551 -23.39 -32.73 31.38
C ASP A 551 -23.78 -31.25 31.50
N GLY A 552 -24.67 -30.93 32.46
CA GLY A 552 -25.17 -29.57 32.70
C GLY A 552 -26.36 -29.16 31.81
N PHE A 553 -26.71 -29.95 30.79
CA PHE A 553 -27.93 -29.78 30.00
C PHE A 553 -29.04 -30.77 30.40
N SER A 554 -28.75 -31.74 31.27
CA SER A 554 -29.72 -32.67 31.80
C SER A 554 -30.77 -31.94 32.65
N ALA A 555 -32.02 -32.41 32.66
CA ALA A 555 -32.97 -31.97 33.65
C ALA A 555 -32.52 -32.44 35.05
N PRO A 556 -32.76 -31.66 36.12
CA PRO A 556 -32.37 -32.04 37.47
C PRO A 556 -33.00 -33.34 37.91
#